data_07592ef90202d33ba341207f8826a486
#
_entry.id   07592ef90202d33ba341207f8826a486
#
_cell.length_a   1.000
_cell.length_b   1.000
_cell.length_c   1.000
_cell.angle_alpha   90.00
_cell.angle_beta   90.00
_cell.angle_gamma   90.00
#
_symmetry.space_group_name_H-M   'P 1'
#
loop_
_entity.id
_entity.type
_entity.pdbx_description
1 polymer ?
#
loop_
_entity_poly.entity_id
_entity_poly.type
_entity_poly.pdbx_seq_one_letter_code
_entity_poly.pdbx_strand_id
1 'polypeptide(L)'
;MTHTTNNDKSHKMKIATAILTTIAILCACNSHKPQSTNAEAIPVGDIPEDSTIYNPGVLIINYTRTDTVRAALFAQVKQLNATIIYDYNIIDAIAVRLPEPHTLSATNRAIRIFKSLPGILAVERDRIARLHSDR
;
A
#
# COMPACT_ATOMS: atom_id res chain seq x y z
N MET A 1 54.09 3.86 -37.95
CA MET A 1 54.56 5.03 -37.14
C MET A 1 53.50 5.22 -36.08
N THR A 2 53.79 4.68 -34.91
CA THR A 2 54.02 5.37 -33.64
C THR A 2 52.77 5.97 -33.03
N HIS A 3 52.33 5.82 -31.82
CA HIS A 3 52.80 5.39 -30.50
C HIS A 3 51.54 5.26 -29.62
N THR A 4 51.33 4.17 -28.93
CA THR A 4 51.47 3.89 -27.51
C THR A 4 51.23 5.08 -26.56
N THR A 5 50.27 4.96 -25.66
CA THR A 5 50.56 5.00 -24.20
C THR A 5 49.38 4.56 -23.35
N ASN A 6 49.64 3.56 -22.55
CA ASN A 6 48.96 3.14 -21.33
C ASN A 6 48.77 4.32 -20.31
N ASN A 7 47.71 4.35 -19.59
CA ASN A 7 47.77 4.80 -18.19
C ASN A 7 46.78 4.03 -17.30
N ASP A 8 47.32 2.98 -16.78
CA ASP A 8 46.91 2.26 -15.60
C ASP A 8 47.05 3.17 -14.37
N LYS A 9 45.96 3.43 -13.64
CA LYS A 9 46.04 3.91 -12.27
C LYS A 9 45.07 3.16 -11.37
N SER A 10 45.57 2.01 -10.97
CA SER A 10 45.19 1.33 -9.74
C SER A 10 45.21 2.30 -8.55
N HIS A 11 44.05 2.63 -8.01
CA HIS A 11 43.94 3.19 -6.67
C HIS A 11 43.57 2.10 -5.67
N LYS A 12 44.64 1.56 -5.09
CA LYS A 12 44.61 0.81 -3.83
C LYS A 12 44.11 1.75 -2.75
N MET A 13 42.91 1.55 -2.26
CA MET A 13 42.46 2.23 -1.07
C MET A 13 42.70 1.38 0.16
N LYS A 14 43.59 1.88 0.98
CA LYS A 14 44.10 1.30 2.20
C LYS A 14 42.99 1.21 3.24
N ILE A 15 42.87 0.03 3.81
CA ILE A 15 42.11 -0.25 5.03
C ILE A 15 42.78 0.48 6.18
N ALA A 16 42.09 1.38 6.84
CA ALA A 16 42.50 1.93 8.12
C ALA A 16 41.59 1.35 9.22
N THR A 17 42.19 0.48 9.98
CA THR A 17 41.71 -0.09 11.25
C THR A 17 41.99 0.94 12.35
N ALA A 18 41.04 1.22 13.20
CA ALA A 18 41.18 1.73 14.56
C ALA A 18 39.81 2.26 15.04
N ILE A 19 39.33 2.15 16.21
CA ILE A 19 39.76 1.79 17.54
C ILE A 19 38.49 1.62 18.38
N LEU A 20 38.48 0.62 19.17
CA LEU A 20 37.61 0.27 20.26
C LEU A 20 37.55 1.39 21.32
N THR A 21 36.37 1.89 21.70
CA THR A 21 36.17 2.54 23.00
C THR A 21 34.82 2.13 23.59
N THR A 22 34.92 1.22 24.51
CA THR A 22 33.92 0.84 25.50
C THR A 22 33.66 2.00 26.44
N ILE A 23 32.40 2.47 26.48
CA ILE A 23 31.90 3.25 27.62
C ILE A 23 30.61 2.59 28.10
N ALA A 24 30.75 1.85 29.16
CA ALA A 24 29.64 1.40 29.98
C ALA A 24 29.17 2.56 30.84
N ILE A 25 27.95 3.05 30.59
CA ILE A 25 27.24 3.91 31.53
C ILE A 25 25.99 3.18 31.98
N LEU A 26 26.09 2.59 33.14
CA LEU A 26 24.96 2.13 33.96
C LEU A 26 24.17 3.34 34.41
N CYS A 27 23.04 3.60 33.81
CA CYS A 27 22.02 4.51 34.34
C CYS A 27 20.78 3.69 34.65
N ALA A 28 20.69 3.24 35.89
CA ALA A 28 19.47 2.66 36.46
C ALA A 28 18.48 3.81 36.68
N CYS A 29 17.61 4.03 35.70
CA CYS A 29 16.40 4.83 35.90
C CYS A 29 15.22 3.89 36.01
N ASN A 30 14.79 3.75 37.25
CA ASN A 30 13.53 3.06 37.61
C ASN A 30 12.38 3.95 37.14
N SER A 31 11.93 3.77 35.92
CA SER A 31 10.74 4.43 35.38
C SER A 31 9.54 3.52 35.59
N HIS A 32 8.67 3.94 36.48
CA HIS A 32 7.31 3.43 36.63
C HIS A 32 6.69 3.34 35.23
N LYS A 33 6.45 2.10 34.76
CA LYS A 33 5.55 1.85 33.64
C LYS A 33 4.15 2.23 34.09
N PRO A 34 3.45 3.15 33.41
CA PRO A 34 2.02 3.17 33.50
C PRO A 34 1.52 1.85 32.96
N GLN A 35 0.82 1.13 33.76
CA GLN A 35 0.12 -0.11 33.43
C GLN A 35 -0.97 0.28 32.43
N SER A 36 -0.62 0.25 31.15
CA SER A 36 -1.58 0.30 30.06
C SER A 36 -2.45 -0.95 30.21
N THR A 37 -3.67 -0.75 30.63
CA THR A 37 -4.73 -1.74 30.47
C THR A 37 -4.69 -2.19 29.03
N ASN A 38 -4.23 -3.42 28.80
CA ASN A 38 -4.38 -4.12 27.55
C ASN A 38 -5.87 -4.27 27.27
N ALA A 39 -6.48 -3.25 26.71
CA ALA A 39 -7.56 -3.47 25.76
C ALA A 39 -6.88 -4.26 24.63
N GLU A 40 -7.08 -5.55 24.66
CA GLU A 40 -6.69 -6.48 23.61
C GLU A 40 -7.27 -5.91 22.33
N ALA A 41 -6.43 -5.16 21.57
CA ALA A 41 -6.81 -4.62 20.29
C ALA A 41 -7.05 -5.84 19.42
N ILE A 42 -8.32 -6.21 19.24
CA ILE A 42 -8.76 -7.21 18.27
C ILE A 42 -8.03 -6.85 16.98
N PRO A 43 -7.18 -7.72 16.43
CA PRO A 43 -6.45 -7.42 15.22
C PRO A 43 -7.49 -7.14 14.13
N VAL A 44 -7.62 -5.86 13.74
CA VAL A 44 -8.57 -5.39 12.72
C VAL A 44 -8.36 -6.13 11.38
N GLY A 45 -7.30 -6.95 11.30
CA GLY A 45 -6.90 -7.68 10.12
C GLY A 45 -7.86 -8.76 9.66
N ASP A 46 -8.53 -9.42 10.58
CA ASP A 46 -9.25 -10.66 10.28
C ASP A 46 -10.79 -10.52 10.29
N ILE A 47 -11.29 -9.30 10.42
CA ILE A 47 -12.73 -9.04 10.35
C ILE A 47 -13.19 -9.11 8.88
N PRO A 48 -14.09 -10.05 8.53
CA PRO A 48 -14.67 -10.10 7.18
C PRO A 48 -15.42 -8.80 6.85
N GLU A 49 -15.48 -8.46 5.57
CA GLU A 49 -16.35 -7.37 5.13
C GLU A 49 -17.83 -7.74 5.31
N ASP A 50 -18.63 -6.74 5.70
CA ASP A 50 -20.09 -6.92 5.83
C ASP A 50 -20.73 -7.06 4.44
N SER A 51 -21.03 -8.32 4.07
CA SER A 51 -21.67 -8.67 2.81
C SER A 51 -23.14 -8.26 2.72
N THR A 52 -23.71 -7.71 3.79
CA THR A 52 -25.11 -7.20 3.77
C THR A 52 -25.16 -5.77 3.27
N ILE A 53 -24.05 -5.03 3.36
CA ILE A 53 -23.95 -3.62 3.00
C ILE A 53 -23.09 -3.42 1.75
N TYR A 54 -22.02 -4.20 1.61
CA TYR A 54 -21.02 -4.08 0.55
C TYR A 54 -20.84 -5.38 -0.20
N ASN A 55 -20.45 -5.30 -1.48
CA ASN A 55 -19.90 -6.42 -2.22
C ASN A 55 -18.46 -6.66 -1.74
N PRO A 56 -18.17 -7.77 -1.01
CA PRO A 56 -16.86 -7.96 -0.42
C PRO A 56 -15.72 -7.90 -1.43
N GLY A 57 -14.66 -7.15 -1.10
CA GLY A 57 -13.50 -6.98 -1.94
C GLY A 57 -13.73 -6.17 -3.21
N VAL A 58 -14.89 -5.55 -3.42
CA VAL A 58 -15.16 -4.75 -4.61
C VAL A 58 -14.99 -3.26 -4.31
N LEU A 59 -14.19 -2.59 -5.15
CA LEU A 59 -13.93 -1.15 -5.07
C LEU A 59 -14.35 -0.47 -6.37
N ILE A 60 -14.94 0.72 -6.24
CA ILE A 60 -15.20 1.65 -7.34
C ILE A 60 -14.12 2.74 -7.28
N ILE A 61 -13.40 2.95 -8.36
CA ILE A 61 -12.29 3.88 -8.45
C ILE A 61 -12.60 4.91 -9.53
N ASN A 62 -12.78 6.17 -9.12
CA ASN A 62 -12.94 7.30 -10.02
C ASN A 62 -11.57 7.95 -10.26
N TYR A 63 -11.27 8.30 -11.50
CA TYR A 63 -9.96 8.83 -11.88
C TYR A 63 -10.06 9.89 -12.97
N THR A 64 -9.02 10.73 -13.08
CA THR A 64 -8.92 11.70 -14.18
C THR A 64 -8.60 10.96 -15.48
N ARG A 65 -9.42 11.16 -16.52
CA ARG A 65 -9.25 10.52 -17.83
C ARG A 65 -8.03 11.08 -18.56
N THR A 66 -6.87 10.50 -18.26
CA THR A 66 -5.65 10.66 -19.06
C THR A 66 -5.01 9.29 -19.25
N ASP A 67 -4.32 9.10 -20.36
CA ASP A 67 -3.67 7.82 -20.66
C ASP A 67 -2.65 7.45 -19.59
N THR A 68 -1.93 8.44 -19.05
CA THR A 68 -0.94 8.22 -18.00
C THR A 68 -1.58 7.74 -16.71
N VAL A 69 -2.67 8.37 -16.26
CA VAL A 69 -3.39 7.97 -15.03
C VAL A 69 -4.01 6.59 -15.21
N ARG A 70 -4.63 6.34 -16.35
CA ARG A 70 -5.23 5.03 -16.68
C ARG A 70 -4.18 3.92 -16.68
N ALA A 71 -3.02 4.15 -17.32
CA ALA A 71 -1.93 3.18 -17.35
C ALA A 71 -1.39 2.88 -15.93
N ALA A 72 -1.18 3.92 -15.11
CA ALA A 72 -0.72 3.77 -13.73
C ALA A 72 -1.75 3.01 -12.88
N LEU A 73 -3.05 3.33 -13.01
CA LEU A 73 -4.13 2.64 -12.32
C LEU A 73 -4.18 1.16 -12.69
N PHE A 74 -4.11 0.82 -13.98
CA PHE A 74 -4.15 -0.57 -14.45
C PHE A 74 -2.90 -1.36 -14.01
N ALA A 75 -1.73 -0.72 -14.01
CA ALA A 75 -0.52 -1.32 -13.45
C ALA A 75 -0.69 -1.65 -11.96
N GLN A 76 -1.29 -0.74 -11.18
CA GLN A 76 -1.54 -0.96 -9.76
C GLN A 76 -2.59 -2.06 -9.51
N VAL A 77 -3.65 -2.14 -10.31
CA VAL A 77 -4.62 -3.25 -10.27
C VAL A 77 -3.90 -4.57 -10.43
N LYS A 78 -3.02 -4.67 -11.42
CA LYS A 78 -2.22 -5.88 -11.67
C LYS A 78 -1.27 -6.20 -10.50
N GLN A 79 -0.60 -5.20 -9.92
CA GLN A 79 0.30 -5.39 -8.77
C GLN A 79 -0.42 -5.93 -7.53
N LEU A 80 -1.66 -5.53 -7.33
CA LEU A 80 -2.49 -6.03 -6.23
C LEU A 80 -3.17 -7.38 -6.55
N ASN A 81 -2.90 -7.99 -7.71
CA ASN A 81 -3.61 -9.17 -8.21
C ASN A 81 -5.13 -8.99 -8.22
N ALA A 82 -5.59 -7.74 -8.38
CA ALA A 82 -7.01 -7.43 -8.49
C ALA A 82 -7.49 -7.62 -9.93
N THR A 83 -8.79 -7.80 -10.10
CA THR A 83 -9.42 -7.98 -11.41
C THR A 83 -10.35 -6.82 -11.70
N ILE A 84 -10.27 -6.23 -12.89
CA ILE A 84 -11.25 -5.25 -13.35
C ILE A 84 -12.52 -6.03 -13.72
N ILE A 85 -13.63 -5.75 -13.03
CA ILE A 85 -14.93 -6.36 -13.26
C ILE A 85 -15.84 -5.50 -14.12
N TYR A 86 -15.61 -4.18 -14.11
CA TYR A 86 -16.33 -3.25 -14.96
C TYR A 86 -15.52 -1.99 -15.27
N ASP A 87 -15.68 -1.44 -16.47
CA ASP A 87 -15.07 -0.17 -16.91
C ASP A 87 -16.18 0.80 -17.31
N TYR A 88 -16.39 1.82 -16.46
CA TYR A 88 -17.42 2.84 -16.64
C TYR A 88 -16.91 4.00 -17.48
N ASN A 89 -16.85 3.83 -18.79
CA ASN A 89 -16.27 4.81 -19.72
C ASN A 89 -16.93 6.19 -19.71
N ILE A 90 -18.18 6.29 -19.25
CA ILE A 90 -18.95 7.54 -19.25
C ILE A 90 -18.56 8.42 -18.04
N ILE A 91 -18.27 7.81 -16.91
CA ILE A 91 -18.01 8.52 -15.65
C ILE A 91 -16.56 8.44 -15.17
N ASP A 92 -15.65 7.96 -16.00
CA ASP A 92 -14.23 7.81 -15.71
C ASP A 92 -13.97 7.03 -14.41
N ALA A 93 -14.58 5.86 -14.33
CA ALA A 93 -14.46 4.96 -13.19
C ALA A 93 -14.24 3.52 -13.64
N ILE A 94 -13.61 2.73 -12.76
CA ILE A 94 -13.56 1.26 -12.89
C ILE A 94 -14.05 0.61 -11.61
N ALA A 95 -14.67 -0.57 -11.75
CA ALA A 95 -14.88 -1.47 -10.62
C ALA A 95 -13.81 -2.56 -10.64
N VAL A 96 -13.18 -2.77 -9.50
CA VAL A 96 -12.15 -3.80 -9.33
C VAL A 96 -12.52 -4.73 -8.20
N ARG A 97 -12.19 -6.02 -8.35
CA ARG A 97 -12.29 -7.02 -7.29
C ARG A 97 -10.90 -7.36 -6.78
N LEU A 98 -10.71 -7.21 -5.48
CA LEU A 98 -9.48 -7.61 -4.79
C LEU A 98 -9.41 -9.15 -4.70
N PRO A 99 -8.20 -9.73 -4.53
CA PRO A 99 -8.05 -11.15 -4.23
C PRO A 99 -8.56 -11.49 -2.83
N GLU A 100 -8.92 -12.73 -2.62
CA GLU A 100 -9.24 -13.30 -1.30
C GLU A 100 -8.00 -13.27 -0.34
N PRO A 101 -8.19 -13.15 0.98
CA PRO A 101 -9.47 -13.02 1.67
C PRO A 101 -10.01 -11.59 1.70
N HIS A 102 -11.32 -11.42 1.59
CA HIS A 102 -11.97 -10.11 1.64
C HIS A 102 -12.19 -9.66 3.10
N THR A 103 -11.16 -9.09 3.70
CA THR A 103 -11.20 -8.53 5.06
C THR A 103 -11.19 -7.00 5.02
N LEU A 104 -11.72 -6.37 6.09
CA LEU A 104 -11.69 -4.91 6.23
C LEU A 104 -10.27 -4.33 6.14
N SER A 105 -9.30 -5.04 6.70
CA SER A 105 -7.90 -4.64 6.68
C SER A 105 -7.33 -4.67 5.26
N ALA A 106 -7.56 -5.76 4.52
CA ALA A 106 -7.10 -5.91 3.15
C ALA A 106 -7.72 -4.83 2.24
N THR A 107 -9.03 -4.63 2.35
CA THR A 107 -9.76 -3.63 1.58
C THR A 107 -9.31 -2.21 1.92
N ASN A 108 -9.17 -1.86 3.20
CA ASN A 108 -8.69 -0.54 3.61
C ASN A 108 -7.23 -0.29 3.16
N ARG A 109 -6.39 -1.31 3.15
CA ARG A 109 -5.04 -1.22 2.60
C ARG A 109 -5.07 -0.92 1.10
N ALA A 110 -5.87 -1.63 0.34
CA ALA A 110 -6.03 -1.41 -1.09
C ALA A 110 -6.56 0.00 -1.40
N ILE A 111 -7.57 0.48 -0.65
CA ILE A 111 -8.08 1.85 -0.76
C ILE A 111 -6.96 2.88 -0.58
N ARG A 112 -6.11 2.73 0.45
CA ARG A 112 -4.98 3.65 0.66
C ARG A 112 -3.99 3.62 -0.48
N ILE A 113 -3.67 2.45 -1.01
CA ILE A 113 -2.75 2.28 -2.14
C ILE A 113 -3.32 2.98 -3.37
N PHE A 114 -4.56 2.72 -3.74
CA PHE A 114 -5.16 3.39 -4.90
C PHE A 114 -5.27 4.91 -4.71
N LYS A 115 -5.67 5.39 -3.52
CA LYS A 115 -5.74 6.84 -3.22
C LYS A 115 -4.40 7.55 -3.27
N SER A 116 -3.28 6.84 -3.15
CA SER A 116 -1.95 7.43 -3.26
C SER A 116 -1.49 7.66 -4.71
N LEU A 117 -2.20 7.11 -5.69
CA LEU A 117 -1.85 7.32 -7.10
C LEU A 117 -2.26 8.71 -7.59
N PRO A 118 -1.40 9.39 -8.36
CA PRO A 118 -1.77 10.66 -8.98
C PRO A 118 -2.99 10.50 -9.89
N GLY A 119 -3.92 11.46 -9.81
CA GLY A 119 -5.09 11.50 -10.67
C GLY A 119 -6.23 10.57 -10.26
N ILE A 120 -6.14 9.87 -9.14
CA ILE A 120 -7.28 9.19 -8.52
C ILE A 120 -8.13 10.21 -7.77
N LEU A 121 -9.41 10.28 -8.08
CA LEU A 121 -10.36 11.24 -7.52
C LEU A 121 -11.08 10.68 -6.29
N ALA A 122 -11.53 9.43 -6.38
CA ALA A 122 -12.20 8.75 -5.28
C ALA A 122 -11.95 7.24 -5.35
N VAL A 123 -11.93 6.59 -4.20
CA VAL A 123 -11.93 5.12 -4.07
C VAL A 123 -12.94 4.76 -2.99
N GLU A 124 -13.95 4.01 -3.35
CA GLU A 124 -15.07 3.65 -2.48
C GLU A 124 -15.33 2.15 -2.56
N ARG A 125 -15.91 1.59 -1.50
CA ARG A 125 -16.42 0.22 -1.53
C ARG A 125 -17.72 0.19 -2.33
N ASP A 126 -17.90 -0.87 -3.12
CA ASP A 126 -19.13 -1.08 -3.87
C ASP A 126 -20.28 -1.40 -2.90
N ARG A 127 -21.22 -0.48 -2.81
CA ARG A 127 -22.37 -0.58 -1.90
C ARG A 127 -23.53 -1.28 -2.58
N ILE A 128 -24.11 -2.26 -1.89
CA ILE A 128 -25.31 -2.96 -2.37
C ILE A 128 -26.49 -2.02 -2.29
N ALA A 129 -27.03 -1.63 -3.45
CA ALA A 129 -28.28 -0.88 -3.52
C ALA A 129 -29.46 -1.83 -3.28
N ARG A 130 -30.17 -1.66 -2.16
CA ARG A 130 -31.43 -2.35 -1.91
C ARG A 130 -32.56 -1.43 -2.33
N LEU A 131 -33.32 -1.83 -3.34
CA LEU A 131 -34.58 -1.18 -3.65
C LEU A 131 -35.57 -1.53 -2.53
N HIS A 132 -35.99 -0.54 -1.75
CA HIS A 132 -37.10 -0.69 -0.83
C HIS A 132 -38.35 -0.85 -1.69
N SER A 133 -38.89 -2.06 -1.75
CA SER A 133 -40.21 -2.31 -2.32
C SER A 133 -41.22 -1.99 -1.22
N ASP A 134 -41.62 -0.70 -1.13
CA ASP A 134 -42.80 -0.34 -0.37
C ASP A 134 -44.03 -0.96 -1.06
N ARG A 135 -44.57 -2.02 -0.46
CA ARG A 135 -45.90 -2.54 -0.75
C ARG A 135 -46.84 -2.04 0.29
#